data_4c104db74557a463a0635d84f9bf70ea
#
_entry.id   4c104db74557a463a0635d84f9bf70ea
#
_cell.length_a   1.000
_cell.length_b   1.000
_cell.length_c   1.000
_cell.angle_alpha   90.00
_cell.angle_beta   90.00
_cell.angle_gamma   90.00
#
_symmetry.space_group_name_H-M   'P 1'
#
loop_
_entity.id
_entity.type
_entity.pdbx_description
1 polymer ?
#
loop_
_entity_poly.entity_id
_entity_poly.type
_entity_poly.pdbx_seq_one_letter_code
_entity_poly.pdbx_strand_id
1 'polypeptide(L)'
;IPEDVAHLTDIHDEDVTDAPLPAEALAQLVKFVGSSKVVAHNAEFDRTFTTRHPAGYPLLENIWIDSLDLARIALPRLKSHRLIDIVKAFDAPLSTHRADADVEATCAALRILFAAISEMPSELVKCIAGMATREEWPTRVVFEHFAEANEKAAAETEEKPVGDFSLRAMRWYRLGD
;
A
#
# COMPACT_ATOMS: atom_id res chain seq x y z
N ILE A 1 5.60 14.12 -25.62
CA ILE A 1 4.88 14.14 -24.34
C ILE A 1 4.09 15.44 -24.26
N PRO A 2 2.80 15.46 -23.85
CA PRO A 2 2.05 16.69 -23.65
C PRO A 2 2.72 17.58 -22.62
N GLU A 3 2.68 18.91 -22.85
CA GLU A 3 3.41 19.88 -22.03
C GLU A 3 2.97 19.88 -20.55
N ASP A 4 1.69 19.69 -20.30
CA ASP A 4 1.10 19.57 -18.96
C ASP A 4 1.60 18.30 -18.23
N VAL A 5 1.77 17.19 -18.95
CA VAL A 5 2.32 15.93 -18.40
C VAL A 5 3.83 16.11 -18.14
N ALA A 6 4.58 16.68 -19.08
CA ALA A 6 6.01 16.94 -18.89
C ALA A 6 6.26 17.86 -17.68
N HIS A 7 5.43 18.90 -17.52
CA HIS A 7 5.53 19.79 -16.37
C HIS A 7 5.20 19.11 -15.02
N LEU A 8 4.27 18.15 -15.04
CA LEU A 8 3.89 17.41 -13.82
C LEU A 8 4.94 16.38 -13.40
N THR A 9 5.50 15.65 -14.39
CA THR A 9 6.37 14.49 -14.14
C THR A 9 7.85 14.80 -14.24
N ASP A 10 8.20 15.97 -14.78
CA ASP A 10 9.57 16.36 -15.16
C ASP A 10 10.21 15.32 -16.09
N ILE A 11 9.39 14.77 -17.03
CA ILE A 11 9.82 13.84 -18.07
C ILE A 11 9.56 14.48 -19.42
N HIS A 12 10.61 14.62 -20.22
CA HIS A 12 10.58 15.27 -21.54
C HIS A 12 10.81 14.24 -22.66
N ASP A 13 10.55 14.64 -23.91
CA ASP A 13 10.69 13.74 -25.07
C ASP A 13 12.11 13.18 -25.22
N GLU A 14 13.12 13.95 -24.83
CA GLU A 14 14.52 13.54 -24.83
C GLU A 14 14.82 12.40 -23.85
N ASP A 15 14.13 12.36 -22.70
CA ASP A 15 14.29 11.31 -21.68
C ASP A 15 13.77 9.95 -22.14
N VAL A 16 12.88 9.93 -23.12
CA VAL A 16 12.23 8.70 -23.60
C VAL A 16 12.68 8.27 -24.99
N THR A 17 13.66 8.98 -25.60
CA THR A 17 14.13 8.70 -26.95
C THR A 17 14.62 7.26 -27.12
N ASP A 18 15.34 6.74 -26.14
CA ASP A 18 15.89 5.38 -26.11
C ASP A 18 15.08 4.42 -25.21
N ALA A 19 13.90 4.84 -24.73
CA ALA A 19 13.07 4.01 -23.88
C ALA A 19 12.44 2.86 -24.66
N PRO A 20 12.24 1.69 -24.02
CA PRO A 20 11.55 0.58 -24.66
C PRO A 20 10.10 0.95 -25.02
N LEU A 21 9.59 0.36 -26.06
CA LEU A 21 8.18 0.52 -26.43
C LEU A 21 7.26 0.00 -25.30
N PRO A 22 6.05 0.54 -25.15
CA PRO A 22 5.12 0.14 -24.08
C PRO A 22 4.89 -1.38 -23.99
N ALA A 23 4.83 -2.07 -25.11
CA ALA A 23 4.68 -3.52 -25.13
C ALA A 23 5.88 -4.25 -24.51
N GLU A 24 7.09 -3.79 -24.77
CA GLU A 24 8.33 -4.36 -24.22
C GLU A 24 8.48 -4.06 -22.74
N ALA A 25 8.21 -2.82 -22.33
CA ALA A 25 8.23 -2.42 -20.94
C ALA A 25 7.22 -3.20 -20.11
N LEU A 26 5.99 -3.36 -20.61
CA LEU A 26 4.95 -4.13 -19.94
C LEU A 26 5.29 -5.63 -19.86
N ALA A 27 5.88 -6.22 -20.93
CA ALA A 27 6.31 -7.61 -20.88
C ALA A 27 7.43 -7.83 -19.82
N GLN A 28 8.34 -6.87 -19.66
CA GLN A 28 9.35 -6.90 -18.61
C GLN A 28 8.71 -6.76 -17.22
N LEU A 29 7.74 -5.85 -17.07
CA LEU A 29 6.99 -5.67 -15.82
C LEU A 29 6.24 -6.94 -15.42
N VAL A 30 5.52 -7.57 -16.34
CA VAL A 30 4.82 -8.85 -16.12
C VAL A 30 5.80 -9.93 -15.64
N LYS A 31 6.95 -10.04 -16.30
CA LYS A 31 7.99 -10.99 -15.90
C LYS A 31 8.55 -10.69 -14.51
N PHE A 32 8.76 -9.41 -14.21
CA PHE A 32 9.28 -8.96 -12.89
C PHE A 32 8.28 -9.23 -11.77
N VAL A 33 7.00 -8.90 -11.99
CA VAL A 33 5.92 -9.08 -11.00
C VAL A 33 5.62 -10.56 -10.77
N GLY A 34 5.57 -11.37 -11.84
CA GLY A 34 5.19 -12.78 -11.76
C GLY A 34 3.85 -12.94 -11.03
N SER A 35 3.83 -13.81 -10.00
CA SER A 35 2.64 -14.04 -9.15
C SER A 35 2.59 -13.20 -7.87
N SER A 36 3.47 -12.21 -7.74
CA SER A 36 3.54 -11.36 -6.54
C SER A 36 2.32 -10.47 -6.41
N LYS A 37 2.00 -10.06 -5.19
CA LYS A 37 1.03 -8.99 -4.95
C LYS A 37 1.64 -7.66 -5.41
N VAL A 38 0.82 -6.81 -6.02
CA VAL A 38 1.20 -5.47 -6.47
C VAL A 38 0.62 -4.46 -5.50
N VAL A 39 1.38 -3.45 -5.15
CA VAL A 39 0.92 -2.36 -4.29
C VAL A 39 1.09 -1.04 -5.01
N ALA A 40 0.05 -0.23 -5.00
CA ALA A 40 0.11 1.14 -5.49
C ALA A 40 -0.74 2.06 -4.60
N HIS A 41 -0.54 3.36 -4.75
CA HIS A 41 -1.34 4.36 -4.05
C HIS A 41 -2.41 4.92 -5.00
N ASN A 42 -3.67 4.55 -4.77
CA ASN A 42 -4.77 4.63 -5.74
C ASN A 42 -4.61 3.57 -6.86
N ALA A 43 -4.50 2.32 -6.45
CA ALA A 43 -4.08 1.17 -7.27
C ALA A 43 -4.93 0.94 -8.53
N GLU A 44 -6.18 1.35 -8.55
CA GLU A 44 -7.04 1.23 -9.73
C GLU A 44 -6.50 2.05 -10.92
N PHE A 45 -5.86 3.19 -10.66
CA PHE A 45 -5.23 3.98 -11.70
C PHE A 45 -4.08 3.21 -12.36
N ASP A 46 -3.15 2.69 -11.56
CA ASP A 46 -1.98 1.96 -12.06
C ASP A 46 -2.38 0.66 -12.73
N ARG A 47 -3.34 -0.07 -12.14
CA ARG A 47 -3.90 -1.28 -12.70
C ARG A 47 -4.51 -1.02 -14.07
N THR A 48 -5.39 -0.04 -14.18
CA THR A 48 -6.05 0.32 -15.44
C THR A 48 -5.03 0.76 -16.49
N PHE A 49 -4.05 1.55 -16.11
CA PHE A 49 -3.03 2.05 -17.02
C PHE A 49 -2.15 0.91 -17.55
N THR A 50 -1.63 0.05 -16.68
CA THR A 50 -0.73 -1.06 -17.06
C THR A 50 -1.45 -2.17 -17.83
N THR A 51 -2.74 -2.40 -17.56
CA THR A 51 -3.53 -3.44 -18.22
C THR A 51 -4.34 -2.92 -19.41
N ARG A 52 -4.15 -1.67 -19.83
CA ARG A 52 -4.78 -1.13 -21.05
C ARG A 52 -4.21 -1.73 -22.33
N HIS A 53 -2.93 -2.12 -22.30
CA HIS A 53 -2.24 -2.75 -23.42
C HIS A 53 -2.22 -4.28 -23.25
N PRO A 54 -2.40 -5.09 -24.34
CA PRO A 54 -2.44 -6.56 -24.24
C PRO A 54 -1.24 -7.19 -23.54
N ALA A 55 -0.04 -6.63 -23.68
CA ALA A 55 1.17 -7.12 -22.99
C ALA A 55 1.07 -7.03 -21.45
N GLY A 56 0.19 -6.19 -20.92
CA GLY A 56 -0.05 -6.04 -19.48
C GLY A 56 -1.20 -6.90 -18.93
N TYR A 57 -2.00 -7.57 -19.79
CA TYR A 57 -3.15 -8.37 -19.34
C TYR A 57 -2.84 -9.41 -18.26
N PRO A 58 -1.68 -10.08 -18.27
CA PRO A 58 -1.36 -11.01 -17.16
C PRO A 58 -1.39 -10.38 -15.78
N LEU A 59 -1.17 -9.05 -15.64
CA LEU A 59 -1.25 -8.35 -14.37
C LEU A 59 -2.68 -8.25 -13.79
N LEU A 60 -3.72 -8.57 -14.58
CA LEU A 60 -5.10 -8.67 -14.10
C LEU A 60 -5.28 -9.79 -13.08
N GLU A 61 -4.48 -10.85 -13.17
CA GLU A 61 -4.53 -12.00 -12.27
C GLU A 61 -3.83 -11.75 -10.93
N ASN A 62 -3.03 -10.67 -10.83
CA ASN A 62 -2.36 -10.33 -9.58
C ASN A 62 -3.34 -9.68 -8.58
N ILE A 63 -3.06 -9.87 -7.29
CA ILE A 63 -3.75 -9.15 -6.23
C ILE A 63 -3.17 -7.73 -6.15
N TRP A 64 -4.02 -6.73 -6.40
CA TRP A 64 -3.66 -5.33 -6.29
C TRP A 64 -4.10 -4.76 -4.94
N ILE A 65 -3.13 -4.35 -4.14
CA ILE A 65 -3.34 -3.75 -2.82
C ILE A 65 -3.31 -2.23 -2.98
N ASP A 66 -4.38 -1.56 -2.56
CA ASP A 66 -4.45 -0.11 -2.57
C ASP A 66 -3.99 0.47 -1.23
N SER A 67 -2.83 1.13 -1.23
CA SER A 67 -2.33 1.79 -0.03
C SER A 67 -3.13 3.03 0.39
N LEU A 68 -3.92 3.62 -0.52
CA LEU A 68 -4.86 4.70 -0.19
C LEU A 68 -6.01 4.17 0.67
N ASP A 69 -6.55 2.98 0.36
CA ASP A 69 -7.57 2.34 1.19
C ASP A 69 -7.02 1.98 2.56
N LEU A 70 -5.81 1.41 2.62
CA LEU A 70 -5.13 1.14 3.89
C LEU A 70 -4.99 2.42 4.71
N ALA A 71 -4.59 3.53 4.08
CA ALA A 71 -4.40 4.81 4.75
C ALA A 71 -5.70 5.36 5.35
N ARG A 72 -6.80 5.27 4.60
CA ARG A 72 -8.12 5.70 5.08
C ARG A 72 -8.59 4.93 6.30
N ILE A 73 -8.25 3.63 6.37
CA ILE A 73 -8.64 2.76 7.48
C ILE A 73 -7.67 2.91 8.65
N ALA A 74 -6.37 2.85 8.39
CA ALA A 74 -5.34 2.84 9.45
C ALA A 74 -5.07 4.22 10.05
N LEU A 75 -5.28 5.30 9.28
CA LEU A 75 -4.98 6.68 9.69
C LEU A 75 -6.21 7.59 9.53
N PRO A 76 -7.38 7.26 10.12
CA PRO A 76 -8.64 7.96 9.86
C PRO A 76 -8.66 9.42 10.33
N ARG A 77 -7.70 9.85 11.15
CA ARG A 77 -7.57 11.22 11.64
C ARG A 77 -6.76 12.14 10.74
N LEU A 78 -6.05 11.61 9.73
CA LEU A 78 -5.37 12.46 8.77
C LEU A 78 -6.40 13.24 7.94
N LYS A 79 -6.12 14.52 7.73
CA LYS A 79 -6.97 15.40 6.90
C LYS A 79 -6.89 15.06 5.41
N SER A 80 -5.81 14.46 4.99
CA SER A 80 -5.55 14.05 3.62
C SER A 80 -4.81 12.72 3.61
N HIS A 81 -5.18 11.84 2.69
CA HIS A 81 -4.55 10.54 2.50
C HIS A 81 -3.78 10.46 1.19
N ARG A 82 -3.43 11.60 0.57
CA ARG A 82 -2.49 11.60 -0.56
C ARG A 82 -1.12 11.11 -0.09
N LEU A 83 -0.41 10.39 -0.95
CA LEU A 83 0.90 9.81 -0.62
C LEU A 83 1.85 10.85 0.00
N ILE A 84 1.97 12.02 -0.63
CA ILE A 84 2.82 13.11 -0.17
C ILE A 84 2.44 13.62 1.24
N ASP A 85 1.15 13.62 1.58
CA ASP A 85 0.69 14.11 2.88
C ASP A 85 0.93 13.07 3.97
N ILE A 86 0.81 11.78 3.64
CA ILE A 86 1.15 10.68 4.57
C ILE A 86 2.64 10.73 4.89
N VAL A 87 3.53 10.73 3.88
CA VAL A 87 4.97 10.71 4.13
C VAL A 87 5.45 11.96 4.84
N LYS A 88 4.86 13.13 4.57
CA LYS A 88 5.14 14.38 5.32
C LYS A 88 4.71 14.31 6.77
N ALA A 89 3.55 13.71 7.07
CA ALA A 89 3.04 13.61 8.43
C ALA A 89 3.92 12.73 9.34
N PHE A 90 4.75 11.86 8.74
CA PHE A 90 5.62 10.91 9.45
C PHE A 90 7.11 11.10 9.15
N ASP A 91 7.51 12.26 8.59
CA ASP A 91 8.89 12.60 8.24
C ASP A 91 9.58 11.52 7.36
N ALA A 92 8.82 10.90 6.46
CA ALA A 92 9.30 9.87 5.54
C ALA A 92 9.76 10.49 4.20
N PRO A 93 10.49 9.73 3.34
CA PRO A 93 10.95 10.20 2.03
C PRO A 93 9.80 10.75 1.18
N LEU A 94 10.03 11.90 0.55
CA LEU A 94 9.00 12.60 -0.23
C LEU A 94 8.84 12.01 -1.62
N SER A 95 7.60 11.94 -2.08
CA SER A 95 7.23 11.74 -3.48
C SER A 95 7.54 13.00 -4.29
N THR A 96 8.10 12.84 -5.49
CA THR A 96 8.47 13.93 -6.41
C THR A 96 7.79 13.81 -7.78
N HIS A 97 6.78 12.93 -7.91
CA HIS A 97 6.13 12.57 -9.18
C HIS A 97 7.06 11.90 -10.20
N ARG A 98 8.22 11.42 -9.74
CA ARG A 98 9.09 10.49 -10.48
C ARG A 98 8.86 9.08 -9.94
N ALA A 99 8.81 8.10 -10.84
CA ALA A 99 8.43 6.73 -10.49
C ALA A 99 9.30 6.10 -9.40
N ASP A 100 10.60 6.38 -9.38
CA ASP A 100 11.54 5.91 -8.37
C ASP A 100 11.25 6.48 -6.98
N ALA A 101 11.10 7.82 -6.90
CA ALA A 101 10.77 8.49 -5.64
C ALA A 101 9.37 8.14 -5.14
N ASP A 102 8.40 7.95 -6.04
CA ASP A 102 7.05 7.53 -5.69
C ASP A 102 7.00 6.09 -5.16
N VAL A 103 7.84 5.19 -5.70
CA VAL A 103 8.01 3.84 -5.15
C VAL A 103 8.61 3.88 -3.75
N GLU A 104 9.67 4.67 -3.52
CA GLU A 104 10.27 4.83 -2.19
C GLU A 104 9.28 5.41 -1.19
N ALA A 105 8.52 6.45 -1.57
CA ALA A 105 7.48 7.04 -0.76
C ALA A 105 6.35 6.04 -0.46
N THR A 106 5.93 5.23 -1.44
CA THR A 106 4.93 4.18 -1.25
C THR A 106 5.42 3.10 -0.30
N CYS A 107 6.68 2.67 -0.41
CA CYS A 107 7.29 1.71 0.52
C CYS A 107 7.37 2.28 1.95
N ALA A 108 7.70 3.56 2.10
CA ALA A 108 7.72 4.22 3.40
C ALA A 108 6.31 4.32 4.00
N ALA A 109 5.33 4.75 3.19
CA ALA A 109 3.93 4.80 3.60
C ALA A 109 3.41 3.42 4.04
N LEU A 110 3.73 2.34 3.30
CA LEU A 110 3.33 0.98 3.68
C LEU A 110 3.87 0.57 5.04
N ARG A 111 5.12 0.88 5.35
CA ARG A 111 5.69 0.58 6.68
C ARG A 111 4.91 1.30 7.79
N ILE A 112 4.55 2.57 7.56
CA ILE A 112 3.74 3.37 8.48
C ILE A 112 2.36 2.73 8.66
N LEU A 113 1.70 2.36 7.55
CA LEU A 113 0.38 1.77 7.55
C LEU A 113 0.36 0.40 8.23
N PHE A 114 1.36 -0.44 7.97
CA PHE A 114 1.49 -1.74 8.61
C PHE A 114 1.73 -1.60 10.12
N ALA A 115 2.57 -0.65 10.53
CA ALA A 115 2.74 -0.35 11.96
C ALA A 115 1.43 0.13 12.58
N ALA A 116 0.67 0.99 11.90
CA ALA A 116 -0.62 1.46 12.39
C ALA A 116 -1.65 0.31 12.49
N ILE A 117 -1.71 -0.59 11.50
CA ILE A 117 -2.62 -1.75 11.50
C ILE A 117 -2.22 -2.73 12.62
N SER A 118 -0.93 -2.96 12.85
CA SER A 118 -0.46 -3.86 13.93
C SER A 118 -0.82 -3.39 15.34
N GLU A 119 -1.06 -2.08 15.50
CA GLU A 119 -1.51 -1.49 16.78
C GLU A 119 -3.04 -1.46 16.93
N MET A 120 -3.81 -1.86 15.89
CA MET A 120 -5.26 -1.91 15.95
C MET A 120 -5.73 -3.05 16.85
N PRO A 121 -6.90 -2.91 17.53
CA PRO A 121 -7.49 -4.01 18.28
C PRO A 121 -7.70 -5.24 17.38
N SER A 122 -7.29 -6.43 17.84
CA SER A 122 -7.36 -7.68 17.07
C SER A 122 -8.77 -7.99 16.54
N GLU A 123 -9.79 -7.74 17.35
CA GLU A 123 -11.19 -7.93 16.93
C GLU A 123 -11.61 -6.99 15.81
N LEU A 124 -11.09 -5.74 15.79
CA LEU A 124 -11.35 -4.79 14.71
C LEU A 124 -10.67 -5.25 13.42
N VAL A 125 -9.40 -5.67 13.48
CA VAL A 125 -8.66 -6.22 12.32
C VAL A 125 -9.40 -7.42 11.74
N LYS A 126 -9.86 -8.35 12.59
CA LYS A 126 -10.64 -9.53 12.20
C LYS A 126 -11.99 -9.16 11.57
N CYS A 127 -12.68 -8.17 12.14
CA CYS A 127 -13.92 -7.65 11.57
C CYS A 127 -13.69 -7.09 10.17
N ILE A 128 -12.67 -6.25 9.98
CA ILE A 128 -12.34 -5.66 8.68
C ILE A 128 -11.96 -6.75 7.66
N ALA A 129 -11.18 -7.74 8.06
CA ALA A 129 -10.84 -8.89 7.22
C ALA A 129 -12.07 -9.69 6.74
N GLY A 130 -13.19 -9.62 7.44
CA GLY A 130 -14.46 -10.29 7.09
C GLY A 130 -15.47 -9.43 6.32
N MET A 131 -15.22 -8.14 6.08
CA MET A 131 -16.24 -7.21 5.56
C MET A 131 -16.60 -7.38 4.08
N ALA A 132 -15.69 -7.91 3.26
CA ALA A 132 -15.88 -8.06 1.82
C ALA A 132 -15.22 -9.34 1.31
N THR A 133 -15.47 -9.75 0.08
CA THR A 133 -14.69 -10.80 -0.58
C THR A 133 -13.38 -10.24 -1.14
N ARG A 134 -12.43 -11.14 -1.49
CA ARG A 134 -11.16 -10.70 -2.12
C ARG A 134 -11.37 -10.10 -3.51
N GLU A 135 -12.39 -10.55 -4.20
CA GLU A 135 -12.78 -10.07 -5.54
C GLU A 135 -13.34 -8.66 -5.46
N GLU A 136 -14.14 -8.37 -4.42
CA GLU A 136 -14.74 -7.05 -4.19
C GLU A 136 -13.71 -6.05 -3.64
N TRP A 137 -12.81 -6.53 -2.78
CA TRP A 137 -11.81 -5.67 -2.13
C TRP A 137 -10.48 -6.42 -1.94
N PRO A 138 -9.60 -6.43 -2.96
CA PRO A 138 -8.33 -7.17 -2.91
C PRO A 138 -7.40 -6.73 -1.76
N THR A 139 -7.47 -5.48 -1.34
CA THR A 139 -6.67 -4.90 -0.24
C THR A 139 -6.91 -5.61 1.11
N ARG A 140 -8.07 -6.29 1.28
CA ARG A 140 -8.38 -7.02 2.51
C ARG A 140 -7.34 -8.08 2.88
N VAL A 141 -6.56 -8.61 1.93
CA VAL A 141 -5.51 -9.61 2.20
C VAL A 141 -4.48 -9.13 3.23
N VAL A 142 -4.32 -7.81 3.38
CA VAL A 142 -3.46 -7.22 4.41
C VAL A 142 -4.07 -7.46 5.80
N PHE A 143 -5.36 -7.20 5.96
CA PHE A 143 -6.06 -7.42 7.23
C PHE A 143 -6.19 -8.90 7.57
N GLU A 144 -6.36 -9.77 6.58
CA GLU A 144 -6.31 -11.24 6.76
C GLU A 144 -4.97 -11.65 7.37
N HIS A 145 -3.86 -11.15 6.80
CA HIS A 145 -2.52 -11.44 7.30
C HIS A 145 -2.32 -11.00 8.75
N PHE A 146 -2.76 -9.77 9.11
CA PHE A 146 -2.66 -9.28 10.48
C PHE A 146 -3.61 -10.02 11.43
N ALA A 147 -4.81 -10.42 11.00
CA ALA A 147 -5.72 -11.22 11.80
C ALA A 147 -5.12 -12.59 12.14
N GLU A 148 -4.54 -13.28 11.14
CA GLU A 148 -3.84 -14.56 11.35
C GLU A 148 -2.63 -14.42 12.27
N ALA A 149 -1.85 -13.33 12.12
CA ALA A 149 -0.69 -13.06 12.98
C ALA A 149 -1.13 -12.83 14.45
N ASN A 150 -2.20 -12.08 14.65
CA ASN A 150 -2.76 -11.84 15.98
C ASN A 150 -3.28 -13.12 16.63
N GLU A 151 -3.95 -14.00 15.89
CA GLU A 151 -4.43 -15.30 16.39
C GLU A 151 -3.25 -16.20 16.81
N LYS A 152 -2.19 -16.25 16.02
CA LYS A 152 -0.97 -17.02 16.37
C LYS A 152 -0.29 -16.46 17.63
N ALA A 153 -0.16 -15.15 17.73
CA ALA A 153 0.42 -14.51 18.92
C ALA A 153 -0.41 -14.73 20.19
N ALA A 154 -1.73 -14.73 20.07
CA ALA A 154 -2.63 -15.04 21.17
C ALA A 154 -2.48 -16.51 21.64
N ALA A 155 -2.44 -17.46 20.73
CA ALA A 155 -2.25 -18.88 21.04
C ALA A 155 -0.91 -19.15 21.74
N GLU A 156 0.18 -18.50 21.28
CA GLU A 156 1.51 -18.59 21.93
C GLU A 156 1.55 -17.96 23.31
N THR A 157 0.67 -16.99 23.59
CA THR A 157 0.58 -16.31 24.89
C THR A 157 -0.25 -17.10 25.89
N GLU A 158 -1.26 -17.83 25.44
CA GLU A 158 -2.06 -18.73 26.29
C GLU A 158 -1.27 -19.93 26.81
N GLU A 159 -0.19 -20.35 26.15
CA GLU A 159 0.74 -21.36 26.61
C GLU A 159 1.72 -20.89 27.68
N LYS A 160 1.82 -19.57 27.94
CA LYS A 160 2.67 -19.01 29.01
C LYS A 160 1.80 -18.49 30.16
N PRO A 161 2.10 -18.87 31.42
CA PRO A 161 1.37 -18.34 32.58
C PRO A 161 1.49 -16.82 32.64
N VAL A 162 0.35 -16.19 32.82
CA VAL A 162 0.15 -14.73 32.82
C VAL A 162 1.06 -14.08 33.88
N GLY A 163 2.07 -13.39 33.41
CA GLY A 163 2.87 -12.45 34.18
C GLY A 163 2.90 -11.12 33.47
N ASP A 164 2.22 -10.17 34.12
CA ASP A 164 2.33 -8.74 33.95
C ASP A 164 1.66 -8.06 32.72
N PHE A 165 0.66 -7.24 33.04
CA PHE A 165 -0.02 -6.30 32.15
C PHE A 165 0.93 -5.20 31.70
N SER A 166 1.42 -5.20 30.48
CA SER A 166 2.19 -4.09 29.94
C SER A 166 1.30 -3.05 29.24
N LEU A 167 1.45 -1.82 29.69
CA LEU A 167 0.81 -0.57 29.27
C LEU A 167 1.01 -0.18 27.77
N ARG A 168 0.92 -1.10 26.82
CA ARG A 168 1.02 -0.79 25.37
C ARG A 168 -0.25 -0.19 24.77
N ALA A 169 -1.40 -0.35 25.41
CA ALA A 169 -2.70 0.09 24.87
C ALA A 169 -2.97 1.60 24.94
N MET A 170 -2.13 2.41 25.56
CA MET A 170 -2.40 3.84 25.81
C MET A 170 -1.76 4.84 24.83
N ARG A 171 -1.02 4.42 23.82
CA ARG A 171 -0.36 5.35 22.88
C ARG A 171 -1.27 5.96 21.81
N TRP A 172 -2.43 5.37 21.55
CA TRP A 172 -3.37 5.85 20.53
C TRP A 172 -4.11 7.16 20.86
N TYR A 173 -4.08 7.59 22.11
CA TYR A 173 -4.84 8.76 22.58
C TYR A 173 -4.04 10.06 22.67
N ARG A 174 -2.75 10.07 22.33
CA ARG A 174 -1.87 11.24 22.54
C ARG A 174 -1.41 11.98 21.28
N LEU A 175 -1.96 11.71 20.11
CA LEU A 175 -1.71 12.50 18.90
C LEU A 175 -2.88 13.46 18.61
N GLY A 176 -3.22 14.27 19.60
CA GLY A 176 -4.25 15.27 19.47
C GLY A 176 -4.14 16.30 20.58
N ASP A 177 -3.19 17.20 20.46
CA ASP A 177 -3.21 18.58 20.94
C ASP A 177 -2.48 19.45 19.91
#